data_9904cccbeaf345db91e0cd2b8cfa633a
#
_entry.id   9904cccbeaf345db91e0cd2b8cfa633a
#
_cell.length_a   1.000
_cell.length_b   1.000
_cell.length_c   1.000
_cell.angle_alpha   90.00
_cell.angle_beta   90.00
_cell.angle_gamma   90.00
#
_symmetry.space_group_name_H-M   'P 1'
#
loop_
_entity.id
_entity.type
_entity.pdbx_description
1 polymer ?
#
loop_
_entity_poly.entity_id
_entity_poly.type
_entity_poly.pdbx_seq_one_letter_code
_entity_poly.pdbx_strand_id
1 'polypeptide(L)'
;MATAIPPLTDAEQLEFGPQHDHHPAAANQNKLVVASYNIRYARGPYLISGGVRRKLGLMSLRGRPQHVGKLIEAAARAFSRGELLPRVDVLALQEADKRTRRTGGHHVAPELATRLDMNWVHAPAGIPRGIKPAQREWWLDFEEPIDLHDAGDTGVALLSRLPLTNVTRIDLPWHECPWRPRLAMAATLELGPKRLRIFNAHVDPHAASDGQLAQLETITAQADSYAGPTIIMGDFNTLSREKCAETRNFLESRGYTTPVPTGTPTWRGAGLRLHADWIFSRGLKIVRWGVARPLHVSDHWPIWAEIELA
;
A
#
# COMPACT_ATOMS: atom_id res chain seq x y z
N MET A 1 10.44 -28.33 6.60
CA MET A 1 9.01 -28.47 6.22
C MET A 1 8.34 -27.16 6.57
N ALA A 2 7.94 -26.39 5.58
CA ALA A 2 7.14 -25.19 5.82
C ALA A 2 5.77 -25.64 6.33
N THR A 3 5.42 -25.31 7.56
CA THR A 3 4.09 -25.53 8.11
C THR A 3 3.13 -24.69 7.28
N ALA A 4 2.23 -25.33 6.55
CA ALA A 4 1.16 -24.66 5.83
C ALA A 4 0.37 -23.82 6.83
N ILE A 5 0.26 -22.52 6.54
CA ILE A 5 -0.56 -21.60 7.31
C ILE A 5 -2.00 -21.99 7.01
N PRO A 6 -2.86 -22.08 8.03
CA PRO A 6 -4.28 -22.33 7.78
C PRO A 6 -4.84 -21.21 6.89
N PRO A 7 -5.63 -21.55 5.87
CA PRO A 7 -6.27 -20.54 5.04
C PRO A 7 -7.13 -19.62 5.91
N LEU A 8 -7.10 -18.32 5.61
CA LEU A 8 -8.00 -17.35 6.23
C LEU A 8 -9.46 -17.77 5.95
N THR A 9 -10.35 -17.54 6.90
CA THR A 9 -11.77 -17.68 6.65
C THR A 9 -12.23 -16.63 5.64
N ASP A 10 -13.27 -16.91 4.85
CA ASP A 10 -13.77 -15.96 3.84
C ASP A 10 -14.11 -14.58 4.43
N ALA A 11 -14.56 -14.54 5.69
CA ALA A 11 -14.86 -13.31 6.40
C ALA A 11 -13.61 -12.47 6.76
N GLU A 12 -12.43 -13.07 6.73
CA GLU A 12 -11.15 -12.41 7.06
C GLU A 12 -10.38 -11.95 5.81
N GLN A 13 -10.84 -12.35 4.62
CA GLN A 13 -10.11 -12.11 3.37
C GLN A 13 -10.26 -10.69 2.84
N LEU A 14 -11.44 -10.08 2.96
CA LEU A 14 -11.73 -8.73 2.47
C LEU A 14 -12.78 -8.06 3.35
N GLU A 15 -12.55 -6.78 3.64
CA GLU A 15 -13.52 -5.90 4.31
C GLU A 15 -13.95 -4.79 3.37
N PHE A 16 -15.24 -4.55 3.30
CA PHE A 16 -15.84 -3.55 2.43
C PHE A 16 -16.50 -2.46 3.25
N GLY A 17 -16.29 -1.21 2.85
CA GLY A 17 -17.10 -0.09 3.27
C GLY A 17 -18.37 0.04 2.44
N PRO A 18 -19.22 0.99 2.81
CA PRO A 18 -20.32 1.40 1.96
C PRO A 18 -19.81 1.72 0.56
N GLN A 19 -20.49 1.20 -0.46
CA GLN A 19 -20.21 1.56 -1.85
C GLN A 19 -21.25 2.59 -2.27
N HIS A 20 -20.81 3.81 -2.45
CA HIS A 20 -21.67 4.91 -2.83
C HIS A 20 -21.36 5.33 -4.26
N ASP A 21 -22.38 5.60 -5.05
CA ASP A 21 -22.26 6.25 -6.36
C ASP A 21 -22.05 7.76 -6.18
N HIS A 22 -21.01 8.13 -5.43
CA HIS A 22 -20.84 9.50 -4.91
C HIS A 22 -20.56 10.57 -5.96
N HIS A 23 -20.16 10.22 -7.16
CA HIS A 23 -19.78 11.25 -8.14
C HIS A 23 -20.15 10.92 -9.58
N PRO A 24 -21.40 11.26 -10.00
CA PRO A 24 -21.76 11.22 -11.42
C PRO A 24 -20.78 12.02 -12.30
N ALA A 25 -20.15 13.07 -11.75
CA ALA A 25 -19.16 13.85 -12.46
C ALA A 25 -17.83 13.10 -12.69
N ALA A 26 -17.42 12.21 -11.77
CA ALA A 26 -16.22 11.41 -11.96
C ALA A 26 -16.42 10.29 -13.01
N ALA A 27 -17.63 9.74 -13.11
CA ALA A 27 -17.95 8.72 -14.09
C ALA A 27 -17.83 9.18 -15.56
N ASN A 28 -17.87 10.49 -15.81
CA ASN A 28 -17.72 11.08 -17.14
C ASN A 28 -16.33 11.70 -17.40
N GLN A 29 -15.40 11.56 -16.45
CA GLN A 29 -14.04 12.09 -16.63
C GLN A 29 -13.16 11.06 -17.31
N ASN A 30 -12.50 11.47 -18.40
CA ASN A 30 -11.45 10.66 -19.03
C ASN A 30 -10.13 10.66 -18.26
N LYS A 31 -10.03 11.44 -17.18
CA LYS A 31 -8.83 11.63 -16.38
C LYS A 31 -9.10 11.29 -14.93
N LEU A 32 -8.18 10.58 -14.31
CA LEU A 32 -8.17 10.25 -12.89
C LEU A 32 -6.80 10.53 -12.28
N VAL A 33 -6.80 10.91 -11.01
CA VAL A 33 -5.58 10.97 -10.19
C VAL A 33 -5.53 9.75 -9.32
N VAL A 34 -4.52 8.90 -9.55
CA VAL A 34 -4.23 7.73 -8.73
C VAL A 34 -3.01 8.02 -7.86
N ALA A 35 -3.00 7.50 -6.63
CA ALA A 35 -1.87 7.61 -5.73
C ALA A 35 -1.60 6.29 -5.01
N SER A 36 -0.33 6.02 -4.73
CA SER A 36 0.12 4.94 -3.86
C SER A 36 0.85 5.49 -2.65
N TYR A 37 0.57 4.94 -1.48
CA TYR A 37 1.13 5.41 -0.23
C TYR A 37 1.25 4.29 0.81
N ASN A 38 2.48 3.88 1.12
CA ASN A 38 2.71 3.13 2.36
C ASN A 38 2.53 4.10 3.54
N ILE A 39 1.39 4.01 4.22
CA ILE A 39 1.01 4.91 5.31
C ILE A 39 1.72 4.57 6.63
N ARG A 40 2.42 3.44 6.67
CA ARG A 40 3.13 2.97 7.87
C ARG A 40 2.27 3.09 9.13
N TYR A 41 1.10 2.46 9.07
CA TYR A 41 0.08 2.49 10.15
C TYR A 41 -0.12 3.89 10.79
N ALA A 42 0.09 4.98 10.01
CA ALA A 42 -0.05 6.38 10.44
C ALA A 42 0.74 6.73 11.72
N ARG A 43 2.02 6.32 11.80
CA ARG A 43 2.88 6.56 12.98
C ARG A 43 3.88 7.70 12.83
N GLY A 44 3.97 8.28 11.64
CA GLY A 44 4.93 9.32 11.34
C GLY A 44 6.27 8.79 10.82
N PRO A 45 7.16 9.71 10.40
CA PRO A 45 8.40 9.39 9.69
C PRO A 45 9.55 8.96 10.59
N TYR A 46 9.35 8.90 11.90
CA TYR A 46 10.46 8.71 12.84
C TYR A 46 10.76 7.24 13.06
N LEU A 47 12.06 6.92 13.04
CA LEU A 47 12.68 5.63 13.30
C LEU A 47 12.35 5.01 14.67
N ILE A 48 11.61 5.70 15.52
CA ILE A 48 11.62 5.50 16.98
C ILE A 48 10.50 4.57 17.45
N SER A 49 9.81 3.92 16.55
CA SER A 49 8.68 3.13 17.01
C SER A 49 9.07 1.87 17.79
N GLY A 50 10.25 1.33 17.64
CA GLY A 50 10.52 0.03 18.24
C GLY A 50 11.87 -0.17 18.91
N GLY A 51 12.90 0.54 18.48
CA GLY A 51 14.26 0.18 18.81
C GLY A 51 14.67 0.32 20.30
N VAL A 52 15.48 1.32 20.61
CA VAL A 52 16.13 1.48 21.92
C VAL A 52 15.14 1.85 23.03
N ARG A 53 14.16 2.72 22.78
CA ARG A 53 13.19 3.13 23.82
C ARG A 53 12.26 2.00 24.27
N ARG A 54 11.89 1.08 23.35
CA ARG A 54 11.12 -0.10 23.71
C ARG A 54 11.96 -1.07 24.52
N LYS A 55 13.22 -1.31 24.12
CA LYS A 55 14.17 -2.15 24.87
C LYS A 55 14.41 -1.59 26.28
N LEU A 56 14.32 -0.28 26.46
CA LEU A 56 14.45 0.41 27.74
C LEU A 56 13.13 0.54 28.53
N GLY A 57 12.01 0.00 28.06
CA GLY A 57 10.71 0.12 28.72
C GLY A 57 10.13 1.54 28.77
N LEU A 58 10.71 2.48 28.01
CA LEU A 58 10.36 3.92 28.05
C LEU A 58 9.20 4.30 27.11
N MET A 59 8.53 3.33 26.48
CA MET A 59 7.42 3.62 25.57
C MET A 59 6.10 3.73 26.32
N SER A 60 5.57 4.95 26.38
CA SER A 60 4.19 5.20 26.79
C SER A 60 3.24 5.02 25.59
N LEU A 61 2.19 4.22 25.79
CA LEU A 61 1.05 4.11 24.86
C LEU A 61 0.07 5.29 25.02
N ARG A 62 0.24 6.10 26.09
CA ARG A 62 -0.59 7.27 26.35
C ARG A 62 -0.46 8.29 25.20
N GLY A 63 -1.59 8.81 24.73
CA GLY A 63 -1.63 9.78 23.63
C GLY A 63 -1.43 9.18 22.23
N ARG A 64 -1.20 7.87 22.09
CA ARG A 64 -1.03 7.20 20.81
C ARG A 64 -2.26 7.31 19.91
N PRO A 65 -3.49 7.06 20.37
CA PRO A 65 -4.68 7.22 19.54
C PRO A 65 -4.82 8.64 18.98
N GLN A 66 -4.65 9.66 19.83
CA GLN A 66 -4.74 11.07 19.39
C GLN A 66 -3.66 11.43 18.37
N HIS A 67 -2.46 10.89 18.52
CA HIS A 67 -1.37 11.13 17.58
C HIS A 67 -1.68 10.49 16.22
N VAL A 68 -2.09 9.23 16.19
CA VAL A 68 -2.46 8.52 14.96
C VAL A 68 -3.65 9.21 14.29
N GLY A 69 -4.68 9.59 15.05
CA GLY A 69 -5.84 10.33 14.52
C GLY A 69 -5.44 11.64 13.84
N LYS A 70 -4.50 12.41 14.43
CA LYS A 70 -3.96 13.64 13.81
C LYS A 70 -3.21 13.36 12.50
N LEU A 71 -2.48 12.24 12.43
CA LEU A 71 -1.75 11.86 11.22
C LEU A 71 -2.68 11.38 10.11
N ILE A 72 -3.73 10.62 10.44
CA ILE A 72 -4.79 10.26 9.49
C ILE A 72 -5.46 11.53 8.93
N GLU A 73 -5.73 12.51 9.79
CA GLU A 73 -6.29 13.79 9.35
C GLU A 73 -5.33 14.58 8.46
N ALA A 74 -4.04 14.59 8.78
CA ALA A 74 -3.01 15.23 7.94
C ALA A 74 -2.92 14.56 6.56
N ALA A 75 -3.00 13.23 6.50
CA ALA A 75 -3.09 12.50 5.24
C ALA A 75 -4.35 12.89 4.45
N ALA A 76 -5.52 12.92 5.10
CA ALA A 76 -6.76 13.31 4.45
C ALA A 76 -6.67 14.71 3.84
N ARG A 77 -6.12 15.69 4.57
CA ARG A 77 -5.90 17.04 4.04
C ARG A 77 -4.97 17.04 2.82
N ALA A 78 -3.88 16.27 2.86
CA ALA A 78 -2.94 16.21 1.75
C ALA A 78 -3.59 15.67 0.48
N PHE A 79 -4.41 14.62 0.58
CA PHE A 79 -5.07 13.98 -0.56
C PHE A 79 -6.31 14.71 -1.08
N SER A 80 -6.90 15.62 -0.29
CA SER A 80 -8.13 16.34 -0.67
C SER A 80 -7.89 17.75 -1.19
N ARG A 81 -6.87 18.47 -0.68
CA ARG A 81 -6.71 19.91 -0.91
C ARG A 81 -6.00 20.32 -2.19
N GLY A 82 -5.25 19.43 -2.82
CA GLY A 82 -4.50 19.74 -4.01
C GLY A 82 -3.22 20.58 -3.80
N GLU A 83 -2.77 20.74 -2.56
CA GLU A 83 -1.60 21.56 -2.22
C GLU A 83 -0.26 20.86 -2.51
N LEU A 84 -0.14 19.59 -2.11
CA LEU A 84 1.07 18.78 -2.31
C LEU A 84 0.99 17.88 -3.54
N LEU A 85 -0.20 17.48 -3.90
CA LEU A 85 -0.54 16.66 -5.06
C LEU A 85 -1.97 17.00 -5.47
N PRO A 86 -2.38 16.72 -6.72
CA PRO A 86 -3.77 16.92 -7.13
C PRO A 86 -4.74 16.14 -6.23
N ARG A 87 -6.00 16.59 -6.17
CA ARG A 87 -7.03 15.83 -5.47
C ARG A 87 -7.08 14.40 -5.99
N VAL A 88 -6.97 13.42 -5.09
CA VAL A 88 -6.86 12.01 -5.44
C VAL A 88 -8.25 11.41 -5.67
N ASP A 89 -8.39 10.64 -6.74
CA ASP A 89 -9.61 9.88 -7.05
C ASP A 89 -9.50 8.43 -6.60
N VAL A 90 -8.28 7.85 -6.64
CA VAL A 90 -7.99 6.49 -6.18
C VAL A 90 -6.71 6.46 -5.37
N LEU A 91 -6.76 5.91 -4.16
CA LEU A 91 -5.64 5.82 -3.24
C LEU A 91 -5.38 4.35 -2.86
N ALA A 92 -4.20 3.86 -3.20
CA ALA A 92 -3.69 2.57 -2.76
C ALA A 92 -2.86 2.75 -1.49
N LEU A 93 -3.23 2.05 -0.43
CA LEU A 93 -2.53 2.08 0.86
C LEU A 93 -1.85 0.75 1.13
N GLN A 94 -0.63 0.81 1.67
CA GLN A 94 0.09 -0.31 2.24
C GLN A 94 0.30 -0.03 3.74
N GLU A 95 0.50 -1.07 4.53
CA GLU A 95 0.56 -1.01 6.00
C GLU A 95 -0.64 -0.27 6.62
N ALA A 96 -1.81 -0.49 6.05
CA ALA A 96 -3.06 0.05 6.55
C ALA A 96 -3.57 -0.83 7.71
N ASP A 97 -3.17 -0.49 8.92
CA ASP A 97 -3.52 -1.27 10.10
C ASP A 97 -5.01 -1.21 10.43
N LYS A 98 -5.50 -2.36 10.91
CA LYS A 98 -6.84 -2.57 11.42
C LYS A 98 -6.79 -2.81 12.93
N ARG A 99 -7.14 -1.80 13.72
CA ARG A 99 -7.34 -1.89 15.19
C ARG A 99 -6.17 -2.46 15.99
N THR A 100 -4.94 -2.28 15.52
CA THR A 100 -3.77 -2.75 16.25
C THR A 100 -3.47 -1.86 17.48
N ARG A 101 -2.77 -2.41 18.47
CA ARG A 101 -2.26 -1.62 19.60
C ARG A 101 -1.26 -0.56 19.15
N ARG A 102 -0.47 -0.84 18.14
CA ARG A 102 0.51 0.12 17.61
C ARG A 102 -0.13 1.32 16.94
N THR A 103 -1.38 1.23 16.45
CA THR A 103 -2.19 2.36 16.00
C THR A 103 -3.07 2.96 17.10
N GLY A 104 -3.06 2.37 18.32
CA GLY A 104 -3.98 2.79 19.39
C GLY A 104 -5.43 2.44 19.11
N GLY A 105 -5.67 1.38 18.34
CA GLY A 105 -7.00 0.86 18.00
C GLY A 105 -7.65 1.48 16.77
N HIS A 106 -6.95 2.38 16.05
CA HIS A 106 -7.46 2.94 14.81
C HIS A 106 -7.55 1.89 13.70
N HIS A 107 -8.60 1.99 12.89
CA HIS A 107 -8.70 1.30 11.61
C HIS A 107 -8.42 2.31 10.49
N VAL A 108 -7.19 2.30 9.99
CA VAL A 108 -6.64 3.38 9.16
C VAL A 108 -7.42 3.60 7.87
N ALA A 109 -7.76 2.51 7.14
CA ALA A 109 -8.42 2.60 5.83
C ALA A 109 -9.82 3.23 5.89
N PRO A 110 -10.79 2.73 6.69
CA PRO A 110 -12.12 3.34 6.77
C PRO A 110 -12.10 4.75 7.37
N GLU A 111 -11.21 5.01 8.32
CA GLU A 111 -11.14 6.34 8.92
C GLU A 111 -10.61 7.38 7.93
N LEU A 112 -9.64 7.03 7.10
CA LEU A 112 -9.15 7.89 6.03
C LEU A 112 -10.19 8.03 4.91
N ALA A 113 -10.84 6.93 4.53
CA ALA A 113 -11.90 6.92 3.52
C ALA A 113 -13.07 7.84 3.89
N THR A 114 -13.54 7.76 5.14
CA THR A 114 -14.60 8.66 5.66
C THR A 114 -14.22 10.14 5.53
N ARG A 115 -12.96 10.49 5.85
CA ARG A 115 -12.49 11.89 5.76
C ARG A 115 -12.28 12.37 4.33
N LEU A 116 -12.09 11.44 3.38
CA LEU A 116 -11.91 11.72 1.97
C LEU A 116 -13.22 11.64 1.17
N ASP A 117 -14.30 11.17 1.79
CA ASP A 117 -15.56 10.82 1.14
C ASP A 117 -15.32 9.83 0.00
N MET A 118 -14.74 8.66 0.34
CA MET A 118 -14.37 7.61 -0.59
C MET A 118 -14.95 6.26 -0.17
N ASN A 119 -15.30 5.45 -1.15
CA ASN A 119 -15.49 4.00 -0.99
C ASN A 119 -14.16 3.36 -0.57
N TRP A 120 -14.22 2.24 0.12
CA TRP A 120 -13.00 1.54 0.51
C TRP A 120 -13.16 0.02 0.54
N VAL A 121 -12.06 -0.65 0.31
CA VAL A 121 -11.86 -2.08 0.56
C VAL A 121 -10.52 -2.26 1.25
N HIS A 122 -10.48 -3.14 2.25
CA HIS A 122 -9.27 -3.52 2.98
C HIS A 122 -9.06 -5.02 2.92
N ALA A 123 -7.86 -5.45 2.59
CA ALA A 123 -7.42 -6.84 2.64
C ALA A 123 -6.46 -7.00 3.83
N PRO A 124 -6.91 -7.60 4.95
CA PRO A 124 -6.02 -7.91 6.08
C PRO A 124 -4.93 -8.88 5.65
N ALA A 125 -3.72 -8.73 6.20
CA ALA A 125 -2.60 -9.59 5.87
C ALA A 125 -2.76 -11.02 6.41
N GLY A 126 -3.53 -11.20 7.49
CA GLY A 126 -3.68 -12.49 8.15
C GLY A 126 -2.40 -12.89 8.89
N ILE A 127 -1.85 -11.96 9.69
CA ILE A 127 -0.63 -12.22 10.44
C ILE A 127 -0.80 -13.45 11.33
N PRO A 128 0.04 -14.49 11.19
CA PRO A 128 -0.05 -15.70 11.99
C PRO A 128 0.08 -15.39 13.49
N ARG A 129 -0.80 -15.95 14.29
CA ARG A 129 -0.77 -15.83 15.76
C ARG A 129 -0.07 -17.04 16.38
N GLY A 130 0.63 -16.81 17.50
CA GLY A 130 1.31 -17.89 18.22
C GLY A 130 2.58 -18.42 17.57
N ILE A 131 2.98 -17.92 16.44
CA ILE A 131 4.27 -18.25 15.79
C ILE A 131 5.28 -17.20 16.22
N LYS A 132 6.36 -17.63 16.89
CA LYS A 132 7.50 -16.73 17.10
C LYS A 132 8.09 -16.39 15.75
N PRO A 133 8.23 -15.10 15.40
CA PRO A 133 8.97 -14.71 14.20
C PRO A 133 10.35 -15.35 14.28
N ALA A 134 10.81 -15.96 13.19
CA ALA A 134 12.20 -16.30 13.05
C ALA A 134 12.97 -14.99 13.25
N GLN A 135 13.78 -14.91 14.31
CA GLN A 135 14.54 -13.72 14.63
C GLN A 135 15.62 -13.54 13.54
N ARG A 136 15.26 -12.87 12.47
CA ARG A 136 16.27 -12.19 11.66
C ARG A 136 16.44 -10.84 12.33
N GLU A 137 17.44 -10.71 13.19
CA GLU A 137 17.87 -9.41 13.73
C GLU A 137 18.48 -8.57 12.59
N TRP A 138 17.61 -7.95 11.85
CA TRP A 138 18.07 -6.89 10.97
C TRP A 138 18.15 -5.62 11.82
N TRP A 139 19.35 -5.12 12.01
CA TRP A 139 19.60 -3.91 12.80
C TRP A 139 18.87 -2.65 12.26
N LEU A 140 18.38 -2.69 11.00
CA LEU A 140 17.55 -1.68 10.33
C LEU A 140 16.05 -2.03 10.33
N ASP A 141 15.60 -3.03 11.09
CA ASP A 141 14.17 -3.28 11.23
C ASP A 141 13.54 -2.24 12.16
N PHE A 142 13.00 -1.20 11.54
CA PHE A 142 12.36 -0.08 12.22
C PHE A 142 10.86 -0.28 12.41
N GLU A 143 10.33 -1.42 12.04
CA GLU A 143 8.92 -1.71 12.17
C GLU A 143 8.55 -2.10 13.60
N GLU A 144 7.47 -1.54 14.11
CA GLU A 144 6.87 -1.98 15.36
C GLU A 144 6.05 -3.25 15.08
N PRO A 145 6.44 -4.42 15.62
CA PRO A 145 5.69 -5.64 15.37
C PRO A 145 4.29 -5.57 15.95
N ILE A 146 3.36 -6.30 15.34
CA ILE A 146 2.06 -6.59 15.93
C ILE A 146 2.26 -7.69 16.95
N ASP A 147 1.84 -7.43 18.20
CA ASP A 147 1.96 -8.38 19.30
C ASP A 147 1.12 -9.65 19.04
N LEU A 148 1.58 -10.80 19.53
CA LEU A 148 0.88 -12.09 19.40
C LEU A 148 -0.53 -12.08 20.01
N HIS A 149 -0.78 -11.22 20.99
CA HIS A 149 -2.07 -11.04 21.66
C HIS A 149 -2.85 -9.82 21.13
N ASP A 150 -2.34 -9.17 20.07
CA ASP A 150 -3.05 -8.08 19.42
C ASP A 150 -4.17 -8.66 18.55
N ALA A 151 -5.40 -8.21 18.77
CA ALA A 151 -6.54 -8.61 17.96
C ALA A 151 -6.57 -7.93 16.59
N GLY A 152 -5.75 -6.88 16.41
CA GLY A 152 -5.67 -6.13 15.16
C GLY A 152 -4.80 -6.80 14.11
N ASP A 153 -4.81 -6.28 12.90
CA ASP A 153 -4.01 -6.76 11.77
C ASP A 153 -3.45 -5.59 10.96
N THR A 154 -2.60 -5.87 10.01
CA THR A 154 -2.17 -4.92 8.98
C THR A 154 -2.70 -5.37 7.63
N GLY A 155 -2.48 -4.59 6.58
CA GLY A 155 -2.92 -5.02 5.26
C GLY A 155 -2.71 -3.96 4.18
N VAL A 156 -3.32 -4.21 3.02
CA VAL A 156 -3.42 -3.24 1.94
C VAL A 156 -4.86 -2.79 1.78
N ALA A 157 -5.06 -1.55 1.33
CA ALA A 157 -6.41 -1.04 1.09
C ALA A 157 -6.47 -0.25 -0.23
N LEU A 158 -7.64 -0.23 -0.84
CA LEU A 158 -7.98 0.67 -1.93
C LEU A 158 -9.12 1.59 -1.48
N LEU A 159 -8.91 2.88 -1.65
CA LEU A 159 -9.92 3.90 -1.44
C LEU A 159 -10.23 4.54 -2.80
N SER A 160 -11.50 4.80 -3.09
CA SER A 160 -11.89 5.33 -4.40
C SER A 160 -13.14 6.21 -4.31
N ARG A 161 -13.17 7.27 -5.10
CA ARG A 161 -14.39 8.06 -5.32
C ARG A 161 -15.40 7.36 -6.21
N LEU A 162 -14.95 6.34 -6.94
CA LEU A 162 -15.77 5.48 -7.79
C LEU A 162 -16.02 4.16 -7.09
N PRO A 163 -17.11 3.45 -7.40
CA PRO A 163 -17.34 2.11 -6.90
C PRO A 163 -16.18 1.17 -7.23
N LEU A 164 -15.82 0.34 -6.26
CA LEU A 164 -14.82 -0.71 -6.39
C LEU A 164 -15.52 -2.04 -6.64
N THR A 165 -15.39 -2.59 -7.84
CA THR A 165 -16.01 -3.86 -8.24
C THR A 165 -14.97 -4.94 -8.50
N ASN A 166 -15.40 -6.19 -8.59
CA ASN A 166 -14.53 -7.35 -8.88
C ASN A 166 -13.25 -7.35 -8.03
N VAL A 167 -13.40 -7.12 -6.74
CA VAL A 167 -12.27 -7.06 -5.82
C VAL A 167 -11.71 -8.46 -5.60
N THR A 168 -10.38 -8.58 -5.70
CA THR A 168 -9.67 -9.85 -5.53
C THR A 168 -8.47 -9.63 -4.61
N ARG A 169 -8.36 -10.47 -3.58
CA ARG A 169 -7.14 -10.62 -2.78
C ARG A 169 -6.16 -11.51 -3.53
N ILE A 170 -4.87 -11.19 -3.49
CA ILE A 170 -3.78 -11.93 -4.12
C ILE A 170 -2.71 -12.17 -3.05
N ASP A 171 -2.63 -13.40 -2.55
CA ASP A 171 -1.57 -13.77 -1.63
C ASP A 171 -0.27 -13.95 -2.41
N LEU A 172 0.78 -13.29 -1.95
CA LEU A 172 2.09 -13.33 -2.59
C LEU A 172 2.94 -14.45 -1.98
N PRO A 173 3.80 -15.13 -2.79
CA PRO A 173 4.64 -16.18 -2.27
C PRO A 173 5.57 -15.65 -1.16
N TRP A 174 5.67 -16.43 -0.08
CA TRP A 174 6.52 -16.13 1.06
C TRP A 174 7.84 -16.86 0.95
N HIS A 175 8.93 -16.14 1.05
CA HIS A 175 10.24 -16.74 0.97
C HIS A 175 10.98 -16.76 2.31
N GLU A 176 11.17 -15.61 2.92
CA GLU A 176 12.04 -15.49 4.09
C GLU A 176 11.34 -14.97 5.36
N CYS A 177 10.17 -14.36 5.24
CA CYS A 177 9.46 -13.76 6.35
C CYS A 177 8.03 -14.32 6.49
N PRO A 178 7.88 -15.62 6.88
CA PRO A 178 6.56 -16.26 6.95
C PRO A 178 5.63 -15.64 8.01
N TRP A 179 6.14 -14.84 8.91
CA TRP A 179 5.40 -14.10 9.92
C TRP A 179 4.89 -12.73 9.45
N ARG A 180 5.24 -12.33 8.24
CA ARG A 180 4.76 -11.10 7.57
C ARG A 180 4.19 -11.43 6.22
N PRO A 181 2.94 -11.90 6.14
CA PRO A 181 2.31 -12.14 4.86
C PRO A 181 2.36 -10.90 3.98
N ARG A 182 2.77 -11.10 2.75
CA ARG A 182 2.71 -10.07 1.72
C ARG A 182 1.57 -10.39 0.79
N LEU A 183 0.88 -9.34 0.37
CA LEU A 183 -0.29 -9.49 -0.47
C LEU A 183 -0.40 -8.32 -1.44
N ALA A 184 -1.14 -8.56 -2.48
CA ALA A 184 -1.69 -7.53 -3.34
C ALA A 184 -3.23 -7.61 -3.32
N MET A 185 -3.85 -6.57 -3.78
CA MET A 185 -5.28 -6.50 -4.00
C MET A 185 -5.56 -5.90 -5.37
N ALA A 186 -6.53 -6.43 -6.07
CA ALA A 186 -6.99 -5.88 -7.32
C ALA A 186 -8.47 -5.47 -7.22
N ALA A 187 -8.83 -4.38 -7.90
CA ALA A 187 -10.21 -3.95 -8.06
C ALA A 187 -10.44 -3.37 -9.46
N THR A 188 -11.68 -3.40 -9.91
CA THR A 188 -12.10 -2.75 -11.15
C THR A 188 -12.85 -1.46 -10.83
N LEU A 189 -12.50 -0.40 -11.52
CA LEU A 189 -13.23 0.86 -11.55
C LEU A 189 -14.04 0.94 -12.84
N GLU A 190 -15.28 1.39 -12.73
CA GLU A 190 -16.15 1.64 -13.87
C GLU A 190 -16.22 3.14 -14.14
N LEU A 191 -15.88 3.55 -15.37
CA LEU A 191 -15.79 4.93 -15.84
C LEU A 191 -16.70 5.10 -17.05
N GLY A 192 -18.00 5.06 -16.83
CA GLY A 192 -18.99 4.95 -17.91
C GLY A 192 -18.79 3.61 -18.66
N PRO A 193 -18.56 3.63 -19.99
CA PRO A 193 -18.35 2.40 -20.76
C PRO A 193 -16.94 1.82 -20.58
N LYS A 194 -16.01 2.55 -19.97
CA LYS A 194 -14.60 2.14 -19.81
C LYS A 194 -14.41 1.49 -18.45
N ARG A 195 -13.49 0.54 -18.40
CA ARG A 195 -13.10 -0.15 -17.17
C ARG A 195 -11.60 -0.08 -16.98
N LEU A 196 -11.18 0.17 -15.75
CA LEU A 196 -9.78 0.20 -15.34
C LEU A 196 -9.55 -0.83 -14.25
N ARG A 197 -8.59 -1.72 -14.45
CA ARG A 197 -8.15 -2.66 -13.41
C ARG A 197 -6.98 -2.07 -12.64
N ILE A 198 -7.08 -2.02 -11.31
CA ILE A 198 -6.06 -1.47 -10.43
C ILE A 198 -5.57 -2.58 -9.51
N PHE A 199 -4.23 -2.68 -9.38
CA PHE A 199 -3.54 -3.54 -8.45
C PHE A 199 -2.80 -2.69 -7.43
N ASN A 200 -3.01 -2.97 -6.15
CA ASN A 200 -2.27 -2.42 -5.02
C ASN A 200 -1.40 -3.53 -4.43
N ALA A 201 -0.09 -3.37 -4.42
CA ALA A 201 0.85 -4.38 -3.97
C ALA A 201 1.71 -3.92 -2.80
N HIS A 202 2.02 -4.85 -1.90
CA HIS A 202 3.04 -4.67 -0.88
C HIS A 202 4.02 -5.85 -0.92
N VAL A 203 5.14 -5.65 -1.61
CA VAL A 203 6.17 -6.66 -1.88
C VAL A 203 7.12 -6.78 -0.68
N ASP A 204 7.72 -7.96 -0.48
CA ASP A 204 8.59 -8.24 0.65
C ASP A 204 9.93 -7.50 0.54
N PRO A 205 10.30 -6.61 1.50
CA PRO A 205 11.60 -5.95 1.52
C PRO A 205 12.78 -6.88 1.76
N HIS A 206 12.53 -8.03 2.42
CA HIS A 206 13.57 -8.96 2.84
C HIS A 206 13.86 -10.06 1.81
N ALA A 207 12.94 -10.25 0.85
CA ALA A 207 13.16 -11.19 -0.24
C ALA A 207 14.35 -10.76 -1.11
N ALA A 208 15.14 -11.73 -1.58
CA ALA A 208 16.10 -11.49 -2.65
C ALA A 208 15.38 -11.06 -3.94
N SER A 209 16.13 -10.61 -4.94
CA SER A 209 15.54 -10.11 -6.19
C SER A 209 14.61 -11.11 -6.85
N ASP A 210 15.02 -12.37 -6.94
CA ASP A 210 14.21 -13.46 -7.50
C ASP A 210 12.90 -13.68 -6.74
N GLY A 211 12.93 -13.58 -5.41
CA GLY A 211 11.75 -13.65 -4.58
C GLY A 211 10.80 -12.47 -4.80
N GLN A 212 11.32 -11.24 -4.95
CA GLN A 212 10.51 -10.07 -5.28
C GLN A 212 9.91 -10.20 -6.70
N LEU A 213 10.70 -10.70 -7.67
CA LEU A 213 10.20 -10.93 -9.03
C LEU A 213 9.12 -12.01 -9.06
N ALA A 214 9.23 -13.09 -8.28
CA ALA A 214 8.19 -14.11 -8.17
C ALA A 214 6.87 -13.54 -7.59
N GLN A 215 6.96 -12.60 -6.65
CA GLN A 215 5.79 -11.88 -6.15
C GLN A 215 5.16 -10.99 -7.24
N LEU A 216 5.98 -10.26 -8.01
CA LEU A 216 5.50 -9.46 -9.12
C LEU A 216 4.92 -10.34 -10.25
N GLU A 217 5.48 -11.53 -10.50
CA GLU A 217 4.94 -12.48 -11.46
C GLU A 217 3.54 -12.95 -11.05
N THR A 218 3.31 -13.24 -9.77
CA THR A 218 1.99 -13.57 -9.26
C THR A 218 0.97 -12.46 -9.52
N ILE A 219 1.37 -11.20 -9.35
CA ILE A 219 0.52 -10.04 -9.64
C ILE A 219 0.25 -9.90 -11.12
N THR A 220 1.30 -9.98 -11.97
CA THR A 220 1.16 -9.83 -13.42
C THR A 220 0.37 -10.96 -14.05
N ALA A 221 0.49 -12.19 -13.55
CA ALA A 221 -0.34 -13.30 -14.02
C ALA A 221 -1.84 -13.03 -13.83
N GLN A 222 -2.23 -12.43 -12.71
CA GLN A 222 -3.61 -11.97 -12.49
C GLN A 222 -3.98 -10.79 -13.39
N ALA A 223 -3.04 -9.86 -13.61
CA ALA A 223 -3.28 -8.70 -14.46
C ALA A 223 -3.39 -9.06 -15.95
N ASP A 224 -2.69 -10.09 -16.40
CA ASP A 224 -2.70 -10.56 -17.79
C ASP A 224 -4.00 -11.29 -18.16
N SER A 225 -4.77 -11.75 -17.17
CA SER A 225 -6.12 -12.27 -17.39
C SER A 225 -7.14 -11.18 -17.78
N TYR A 226 -6.75 -9.91 -17.67
CA TYR A 226 -7.59 -8.75 -18.00
C TYR A 226 -7.05 -8.00 -19.22
N ALA A 227 -7.83 -7.98 -20.30
CA ALA A 227 -7.41 -7.37 -21.56
C ALA A 227 -7.48 -5.83 -21.60
N GLY A 228 -8.12 -5.19 -20.61
CA GLY A 228 -8.33 -3.75 -20.56
C GLY A 228 -7.16 -2.97 -19.93
N PRO A 229 -7.32 -1.65 -19.83
CA PRO A 229 -6.36 -0.77 -19.16
C PRO A 229 -6.07 -1.23 -17.73
N THR A 230 -4.79 -1.24 -17.35
CA THR A 230 -4.34 -1.77 -16.06
C THR A 230 -3.31 -0.86 -15.42
N ILE A 231 -3.42 -0.69 -14.09
CA ILE A 231 -2.40 -0.06 -13.25
C ILE A 231 -1.93 -1.08 -12.21
N ILE A 232 -0.61 -1.19 -12.05
CA ILE A 232 0.03 -1.88 -10.93
C ILE A 232 0.80 -0.83 -10.14
N MET A 233 0.43 -0.62 -8.88
CA MET A 233 1.07 0.36 -8.01
C MET A 233 1.21 -0.19 -6.59
N GLY A 234 2.11 0.39 -5.82
CA GLY A 234 2.32 -0.04 -4.44
C GLY A 234 3.73 0.22 -3.94
N ASP A 235 3.99 -0.31 -2.76
CA ASP A 235 5.31 -0.42 -2.20
C ASP A 235 5.95 -1.74 -2.66
N PHE A 236 6.90 -1.63 -3.59
CA PHE A 236 7.62 -2.79 -4.14
C PHE A 236 8.94 -3.04 -3.40
N ASN A 237 9.25 -2.20 -2.43
CA ASN A 237 10.44 -2.34 -1.59
C ASN A 237 11.75 -2.52 -2.38
N THR A 238 11.89 -1.79 -3.50
CA THR A 238 13.08 -1.82 -4.36
C THR A 238 14.20 -0.97 -3.78
N LEU A 239 14.70 -1.35 -2.60
CA LEU A 239 15.60 -0.56 -1.77
C LEU A 239 17.05 -0.49 -2.29
N SER A 240 17.34 -0.98 -3.50
CA SER A 240 18.63 -0.85 -4.18
C SER A 240 18.45 -0.45 -5.65
N ARG A 241 19.51 0.08 -6.27
CA ARG A 241 19.48 0.42 -7.70
C ARG A 241 19.27 -0.81 -8.58
N GLU A 242 19.84 -1.93 -8.19
CA GLU A 242 19.72 -3.21 -8.87
C GLU A 242 18.26 -3.69 -8.85
N LYS A 243 17.64 -3.80 -7.67
CA LYS A 243 16.24 -4.18 -7.53
C LYS A 243 15.30 -3.23 -8.30
N CYS A 244 15.57 -1.91 -8.30
CA CYS A 244 14.82 -0.96 -9.11
C CYS A 244 14.91 -1.28 -10.61
N ALA A 245 16.10 -1.58 -11.11
CA ALA A 245 16.32 -1.88 -12.52
C ALA A 245 15.66 -3.21 -12.91
N GLU A 246 15.82 -4.25 -12.10
CA GLU A 246 15.21 -5.57 -12.32
C GLU A 246 13.68 -5.50 -12.32
N THR A 247 13.07 -4.83 -11.32
CA THR A 247 11.63 -4.61 -11.26
C THR A 247 11.12 -3.87 -12.48
N ARG A 248 11.81 -2.81 -12.89
CA ARG A 248 11.44 -2.04 -14.08
C ARG A 248 11.51 -2.88 -15.33
N ASN A 249 12.63 -3.55 -15.57
CA ASN A 249 12.83 -4.40 -16.75
C ASN A 249 11.79 -5.53 -16.82
N PHE A 250 11.49 -6.13 -15.66
CA PHE A 250 10.48 -7.19 -15.55
C PHE A 250 9.10 -6.71 -15.99
N LEU A 251 8.64 -5.56 -15.49
CA LEU A 251 7.31 -5.03 -15.82
C LEU A 251 7.27 -4.45 -17.24
N GLU A 252 8.33 -3.78 -17.70
CA GLU A 252 8.41 -3.26 -19.07
C GLU A 252 8.42 -4.41 -20.11
N SER A 253 9.05 -5.56 -19.81
CA SER A 253 9.01 -6.74 -20.69
C SER A 253 7.59 -7.33 -20.84
N ARG A 254 6.66 -7.00 -19.93
CA ARG A 254 5.25 -7.38 -19.97
C ARG A 254 4.33 -6.28 -20.50
N GLY A 255 4.89 -5.25 -21.13
CA GLY A 255 4.15 -4.16 -21.74
C GLY A 255 3.64 -3.08 -20.78
N TYR A 256 4.09 -3.10 -19.52
CA TYR A 256 3.83 -2.00 -18.59
C TYR A 256 4.84 -0.88 -18.79
N THR A 257 4.42 0.35 -18.57
CA THR A 257 5.28 1.53 -18.65
C THR A 257 5.16 2.34 -17.37
N THR A 258 6.22 3.06 -17.01
CA THR A 258 6.23 4.01 -15.90
C THR A 258 6.95 5.29 -16.29
N PRO A 259 6.44 6.48 -15.94
CA PRO A 259 7.16 7.74 -16.13
C PRO A 259 8.18 7.99 -15.02
N VAL A 260 8.18 7.17 -13.97
CA VAL A 260 9.01 7.37 -12.77
C VAL A 260 10.43 6.94 -13.05
N PRO A 261 11.43 7.83 -13.01
CA PRO A 261 12.83 7.45 -13.19
C PRO A 261 13.31 6.52 -12.08
N THR A 262 14.08 5.50 -12.45
CA THR A 262 14.78 4.63 -11.50
C THR A 262 15.61 5.46 -10.53
N GLY A 263 15.50 5.17 -9.23
CA GLY A 263 16.20 5.93 -8.19
C GLY A 263 15.45 7.16 -7.67
N THR A 264 14.20 7.42 -8.12
CA THR A 264 13.35 8.47 -7.55
C THR A 264 13.04 8.15 -6.08
N PRO A 265 13.50 8.98 -5.12
CA PRO A 265 13.27 8.65 -3.71
C PRO A 265 11.79 8.77 -3.34
N THR A 266 11.21 7.70 -2.81
CA THR A 266 9.86 7.66 -2.24
C THR A 266 9.85 7.26 -0.77
N TRP A 267 10.98 6.74 -0.26
CA TRP A 267 11.19 6.38 1.14
C TRP A 267 12.39 7.12 1.73
N ARG A 268 12.34 7.38 3.04
CA ARG A 268 13.43 7.98 3.82
C ARG A 268 13.58 7.33 5.18
N GLY A 269 14.80 7.07 5.60
CA GLY A 269 15.10 6.56 6.94
C GLY A 269 16.61 6.58 7.19
N ALA A 270 17.04 6.77 8.43
CA ALA A 270 18.43 6.75 8.84
C ALA A 270 19.39 7.63 7.95
N GLY A 271 18.90 8.76 7.45
CA GLY A 271 19.65 9.63 6.53
C GLY A 271 19.65 9.18 5.07
N LEU A 272 19.09 8.03 4.76
CA LEU A 272 18.97 7.49 3.41
C LEU A 272 17.66 7.95 2.74
N ARG A 273 17.69 8.00 1.41
CA ARG A 273 16.52 8.20 0.55
C ARG A 273 16.54 7.14 -0.54
N LEU A 274 15.51 6.30 -0.56
CA LEU A 274 15.45 5.13 -1.42
C LEU A 274 14.19 5.14 -2.27
N HIS A 275 14.22 4.41 -3.37
CA HIS A 275 13.08 4.23 -4.25
C HIS A 275 12.38 2.92 -3.87
N ALA A 276 11.24 3.01 -3.23
CA ALA A 276 10.44 1.87 -2.79
C ALA A 276 9.14 1.71 -3.57
N ASP A 277 8.48 2.84 -3.89
CA ASP A 277 7.10 2.87 -4.38
C ASP A 277 7.06 3.14 -5.88
N TRP A 278 6.11 2.47 -6.58
CA TRP A 278 6.00 2.51 -8.04
C TRP A 278 4.56 2.70 -8.50
N ILE A 279 4.41 3.25 -9.72
CA ILE A 279 3.19 3.22 -10.53
C ILE A 279 3.56 2.79 -11.93
N PHE A 280 3.02 1.66 -12.37
CA PHE A 280 3.14 1.13 -13.72
C PHE A 280 1.77 1.07 -14.38
N SER A 281 1.71 1.28 -15.68
CA SER A 281 0.46 1.27 -16.43
C SER A 281 0.59 0.53 -17.76
N ARG A 282 -0.52 -0.07 -18.19
CA ARG A 282 -0.67 -0.69 -19.51
C ARG A 282 -2.01 -0.28 -20.10
N GLY A 283 -2.04 0.10 -21.38
CA GLY A 283 -3.26 0.47 -22.10
C GLY A 283 -3.89 1.80 -21.69
N LEU A 284 -3.10 2.71 -21.09
CA LEU A 284 -3.52 4.07 -20.74
C LEU A 284 -2.33 5.03 -20.77
N LYS A 285 -2.63 6.34 -20.83
CA LYS A 285 -1.61 7.38 -20.84
C LYS A 285 -1.46 8.00 -19.45
N ILE A 286 -0.22 8.06 -18.95
CA ILE A 286 0.12 8.91 -17.81
C ILE A 286 0.43 10.32 -18.33
N VAL A 287 -0.35 11.31 -17.92
CA VAL A 287 -0.24 12.70 -18.38
C VAL A 287 0.81 13.45 -17.57
N ARG A 288 0.79 13.24 -16.27
CA ARG A 288 1.77 13.80 -15.32
C ARG A 288 1.84 12.94 -14.07
N TRP A 289 2.92 13.08 -13.34
CA TRP A 289 3.18 12.33 -12.12
C TRP A 289 4.02 13.15 -11.15
N GLY A 290 4.14 12.68 -9.91
CA GLY A 290 5.00 13.29 -8.92
C GLY A 290 5.09 12.51 -7.61
N VAL A 291 5.94 13.01 -6.73
CA VAL A 291 6.07 12.52 -5.34
C VAL A 291 5.69 13.68 -4.41
N ALA A 292 4.72 13.45 -3.55
CA ALA A 292 4.21 14.47 -2.63
C ALA A 292 5.17 14.67 -1.45
N ARG A 293 5.91 15.78 -1.45
CA ARG A 293 6.90 16.14 -0.42
C ARG A 293 6.74 17.59 0.01
N PRO A 294 6.88 17.90 1.31
CA PRO A 294 6.99 16.96 2.44
C PRO A 294 5.62 16.50 2.95
N LEU A 295 5.46 15.22 3.21
CA LEU A 295 4.35 14.71 4.00
C LEU A 295 4.92 13.91 5.17
N HIS A 296 4.53 14.26 6.40
CA HIS A 296 5.13 13.74 7.64
C HIS A 296 4.26 12.71 8.36
N VAL A 297 3.46 11.94 7.61
CA VAL A 297 2.57 10.90 8.14
C VAL A 297 3.25 9.53 8.18
N SER A 298 4.21 9.32 7.29
CA SER A 298 4.98 8.09 7.12
C SER A 298 6.45 8.42 6.81
N ASP A 299 7.32 7.42 6.82
CA ASP A 299 8.66 7.48 6.24
C ASP A 299 8.65 7.35 4.72
N HIS A 300 7.52 6.93 4.13
CA HIS A 300 7.28 7.04 2.70
C HIS A 300 6.71 8.41 2.32
N TRP A 301 6.85 8.77 1.04
CA TRP A 301 6.15 9.87 0.40
C TRP A 301 5.19 9.31 -0.65
N PRO A 302 3.94 9.78 -0.69
CA PRO A 302 3.00 9.33 -1.72
C PRO A 302 3.54 9.59 -3.11
N ILE A 303 3.46 8.58 -3.97
CA ILE A 303 3.65 8.72 -5.42
C ILE A 303 2.28 8.80 -6.08
N TRP A 304 2.12 9.68 -7.05
CA TRP A 304 0.85 9.89 -7.73
C TRP A 304 1.02 10.04 -9.23
N ALA A 305 -0.02 9.75 -9.97
CA ALA A 305 -0.10 9.96 -11.41
C ALA A 305 -1.50 10.43 -11.82
N GLU A 306 -1.55 11.37 -12.74
CA GLU A 306 -2.76 11.69 -13.51
C GLU A 306 -2.76 10.83 -14.76
N ILE A 307 -3.79 10.04 -14.91
CA ILE A 307 -3.97 9.10 -16.02
C ILE A 307 -5.10 9.55 -16.92
N GLU A 308 -4.98 9.22 -18.20
CA GLU A 308 -6.01 9.42 -19.21
C GLU A 308 -6.35 8.08 -19.86
N LEU A 309 -7.63 7.73 -19.84
CA LEU A 309 -8.17 6.54 -20.50
C LEU A 309 -8.46 6.89 -21.95
N ALA A 310 -7.79 6.18 -22.87
CA ALA A 310 -7.95 6.35 -24.31
C ALA A 310 -9.37 6.04 -24.81
#